data_8cd91c06a26e9ca3c934d6a61ec7a8f8
#
_entry.id   8cd91c06a26e9ca3c934d6a61ec7a8f8
#
_cell.length_a   1.000
_cell.length_b   1.000
_cell.length_c   1.000
_cell.angle_alpha   90.00
_cell.angle_beta   90.00
_cell.angle_gamma   90.00
#
_symmetry.space_group_name_H-M   'P 1'
#
loop_
_entity.id
_entity.type
_entity.pdbx_description
1 polymer ?
#
loop_
_entity_poly.entity_id
_entity_poly.type
_entity_poly.pdbx_seq_one_letter_code
_entity_poly.pdbx_strand_id
1 'polypeptide(L)'
;MLRENSIMVRKTITFLFSFYLIFILLASCDITGKNRKKPASTGIPYEVVLEGDTDSIVTKMLTENVPGLPQPEPFCRLIQVKKGKTRGNYLLVRTRIVVNIEERDFGEQNIGERDFSVTLRHDENASPQNIIRITAQSAQQLRERLNGEKLRHIVDEVELKHLADIISGNPSKQNREMQDEIKKMFGIDMKIPAAMNASKKAKDFIWISNNASSGMQNLLVFKVKSEERRAGKVKSEERRMKNSNAFHADDKALIDSILRTNMPGETDSMYMVIPHLSERGLWEMKGDAMGGPYVMHRIHRQQSQAADSKAKQQTAKQLSSSQQGYNLYIIGFVYAPEMKKKILIKQLEAAISTIK
;
A
#
# COMPACT_ATOMS: atom_id res chain seq x y z
N MET A 1 19.06 -81.80 12.53
CA MET A 1 17.81 -81.06 12.90
C MET A 1 18.05 -79.71 13.61
N LEU A 2 18.90 -79.61 14.64
CA LEU A 2 19.04 -78.29 15.36
C LEU A 2 19.74 -77.20 14.56
N ARG A 3 20.61 -77.50 13.60
CA ARG A 3 21.34 -76.54 12.78
C ARG A 3 20.52 -75.93 11.64
N GLU A 4 19.57 -76.70 11.06
CA GLU A 4 18.71 -76.20 9.98
C GLU A 4 17.65 -75.26 10.48
N ASN A 5 17.08 -75.52 11.67
CA ASN A 5 16.10 -74.60 12.29
C ASN A 5 16.72 -73.21 12.61
N SER A 6 17.99 -73.16 13.00
CA SER A 6 18.70 -71.90 13.29
C SER A 6 18.93 -71.04 12.03
N ILE A 7 19.16 -71.66 10.88
CA ILE A 7 19.35 -70.95 9.60
C ILE A 7 18.04 -70.42 9.08
N MET A 8 16.97 -71.20 9.23
CA MET A 8 15.62 -70.82 8.81
C MET A 8 15.10 -69.62 9.64
N VAL A 9 15.29 -69.66 10.96
CA VAL A 9 14.88 -68.57 11.85
C VAL A 9 15.69 -67.28 11.54
N ARG A 10 16.99 -67.36 11.26
CA ARG A 10 17.79 -66.20 10.87
C ARG A 10 17.33 -65.59 9.54
N LYS A 11 17.02 -66.38 8.53
CA LYS A 11 16.50 -65.92 7.24
C LYS A 11 15.12 -65.20 7.39
N THR A 12 14.25 -65.76 8.23
CA THR A 12 12.92 -65.18 8.51
C THR A 12 13.04 -63.82 9.23
N ILE A 13 13.96 -63.71 10.21
CA ILE A 13 14.20 -62.45 10.93
C ILE A 13 14.80 -61.40 10.02
N THR A 14 15.74 -61.78 9.13
CA THR A 14 16.34 -60.83 8.16
C THR A 14 15.29 -60.36 7.15
N PHE A 15 14.40 -61.21 6.70
CA PHE A 15 13.32 -60.85 5.78
C PHE A 15 12.30 -59.92 6.44
N LEU A 16 11.90 -60.16 7.67
CA LEU A 16 11.01 -59.30 8.45
C LEU A 16 11.65 -57.95 8.74
N PHE A 17 12.94 -57.92 9.05
CA PHE A 17 13.65 -56.66 9.27
C PHE A 17 13.80 -55.84 7.98
N SER A 18 14.05 -56.49 6.85
CA SER A 18 14.08 -55.82 5.54
C SER A 18 12.71 -55.27 5.15
N PHE A 19 11.63 -56.00 5.42
CA PHE A 19 10.26 -55.54 5.14
C PHE A 19 9.87 -54.39 6.05
N TYR A 20 10.28 -54.41 7.32
CA TYR A 20 10.04 -53.31 8.27
C TYR A 20 10.83 -52.04 7.88
N LEU A 21 12.06 -52.18 7.37
CA LEU A 21 12.87 -51.06 6.89
C LEU A 21 12.25 -50.40 5.65
N ILE A 22 11.70 -51.23 4.71
CA ILE A 22 10.99 -50.73 3.53
C ILE A 22 9.71 -50.02 3.94
N PHE A 23 9.00 -50.53 4.96
CA PHE A 23 7.77 -49.90 5.46
C PHE A 23 8.05 -48.53 6.13
N ILE A 24 9.18 -48.38 6.84
CA ILE A 24 9.61 -47.11 7.41
C ILE A 24 9.97 -46.12 6.31
N LEU A 25 10.63 -46.54 5.24
CA LEU A 25 10.96 -45.71 4.08
C LEU A 25 9.71 -45.25 3.32
N LEU A 26 8.67 -46.05 3.25
CA LEU A 26 7.39 -45.67 2.63
C LEU A 26 6.51 -44.78 3.53
N ALA A 27 6.65 -44.88 4.86
CA ALA A 27 5.93 -44.03 5.80
C ALA A 27 6.51 -42.61 5.91
N SER A 28 7.73 -42.39 5.43
CA SER A 28 8.41 -41.10 5.47
C SER A 28 8.05 -40.16 4.30
N CYS A 29 7.24 -40.61 3.33
CA CYS A 29 6.60 -39.72 2.36
C CYS A 29 5.39 -39.08 2.99
N ASP A 30 5.54 -37.85 3.46
CA ASP A 30 4.44 -37.00 3.90
C ASP A 30 3.55 -36.67 2.68
N ILE A 31 2.54 -37.55 2.46
CA ILE A 31 1.58 -37.46 1.34
C ILE A 31 0.57 -36.33 1.57
N THR A 32 0.59 -35.70 2.75
CA THR A 32 -0.23 -34.52 3.03
C THR A 32 0.44 -33.27 2.48
N GLY A 33 0.25 -32.99 1.20
CA GLY A 33 0.74 -31.80 0.51
C GLY A 33 0.23 -30.45 1.07
N LYS A 34 -0.13 -30.39 2.36
CA LYS A 34 -0.70 -29.22 3.03
C LYS A 34 0.31 -28.16 3.50
N ASN A 35 1.62 -28.43 3.44
CA ASN A 35 2.63 -27.50 3.99
C ASN A 35 3.80 -27.14 3.04
N ARG A 36 3.68 -27.37 1.74
CA ARG A 36 4.68 -26.82 0.82
C ARG A 36 4.51 -25.30 0.76
N LYS A 37 5.45 -24.55 1.31
CA LYS A 37 5.52 -23.09 1.12
C LYS A 37 5.49 -22.82 -0.37
N LYS A 38 4.50 -22.00 -0.81
CA LYS A 38 4.42 -21.60 -2.20
C LYS A 38 5.66 -20.80 -2.59
N PRO A 39 6.09 -20.85 -3.85
CA PRO A 39 7.22 -20.03 -4.30
C PRO A 39 6.90 -18.54 -4.12
N ALA A 40 7.92 -17.73 -3.97
CA ALA A 40 7.76 -16.29 -3.93
C ALA A 40 7.17 -15.78 -5.26
N SER A 41 6.29 -14.78 -5.18
CA SER A 41 5.78 -14.13 -6.38
C SER A 41 6.88 -13.35 -7.11
N THR A 42 6.72 -13.25 -8.43
CA THR A 42 7.62 -12.53 -9.35
C THR A 42 6.97 -11.24 -9.85
N GLY A 43 7.69 -10.50 -10.69
CA GLY A 43 7.24 -9.25 -11.29
C GLY A 43 7.66 -8.01 -10.49
N ILE A 44 7.75 -6.90 -11.20
CA ILE A 44 7.99 -5.58 -10.59
C ILE A 44 6.68 -5.00 -10.05
N PRO A 45 6.72 -4.00 -9.16
CA PRO A 45 5.49 -3.35 -8.69
C PRO A 45 4.64 -2.81 -9.84
N TYR A 46 3.32 -3.01 -9.76
CA TYR A 46 2.33 -2.62 -10.78
C TYR A 46 2.52 -3.30 -12.14
N GLU A 47 3.22 -4.44 -12.19
CA GLU A 47 3.23 -5.34 -13.33
C GLU A 47 2.11 -6.36 -13.20
N VAL A 48 1.27 -6.44 -14.22
CA VAL A 48 0.07 -7.28 -14.22
C VAL A 48 0.11 -8.21 -15.43
N VAL A 49 -0.06 -9.50 -15.21
CA VAL A 49 -0.37 -10.45 -16.29
C VAL A 49 -1.86 -10.40 -16.54
N LEU A 50 -2.24 -9.95 -17.74
CA LEU A 50 -3.62 -9.85 -18.21
C LEU A 50 -3.90 -10.92 -19.23
N GLU A 51 -4.80 -11.84 -18.88
CA GLU A 51 -5.16 -12.98 -19.71
C GLU A 51 -6.59 -12.83 -20.26
N GLY A 52 -6.77 -13.01 -21.57
CA GLY A 52 -8.08 -13.13 -22.21
C GLY A 52 -8.77 -11.81 -22.55
N ASP A 53 -8.12 -10.65 -22.45
CA ASP A 53 -8.68 -9.33 -22.80
C ASP A 53 -8.57 -9.08 -24.32
N THR A 54 -9.39 -9.76 -25.12
CA THR A 54 -9.34 -9.72 -26.58
C THR A 54 -9.70 -8.35 -27.14
N ASP A 55 -10.65 -7.64 -26.51
CA ASP A 55 -11.16 -6.34 -26.95
C ASP A 55 -10.41 -5.14 -26.33
N SER A 56 -9.35 -5.42 -25.58
CA SER A 56 -8.55 -4.41 -24.88
C SER A 56 -9.36 -3.51 -23.93
N ILE A 57 -10.47 -4.02 -23.36
CA ILE A 57 -11.33 -3.28 -22.46
C ILE A 57 -10.60 -3.05 -21.12
N VAL A 58 -10.09 -4.12 -20.53
CA VAL A 58 -9.35 -4.07 -19.27
C VAL A 58 -8.00 -3.39 -19.48
N THR A 59 -7.37 -3.63 -20.63
CA THR A 59 -6.12 -2.96 -21.04
C THR A 59 -6.27 -1.44 -20.97
N LYS A 60 -7.30 -0.86 -21.57
CA LYS A 60 -7.53 0.59 -21.58
C LYS A 60 -7.68 1.12 -20.16
N MET A 61 -8.45 0.43 -19.31
CA MET A 61 -8.70 0.84 -17.92
C MET A 61 -7.43 0.84 -17.05
N LEU A 62 -6.52 -0.12 -17.27
CA LEU A 62 -5.30 -0.28 -16.46
C LEU A 62 -4.10 0.50 -17.01
N THR A 63 -4.16 0.94 -18.26
CA THR A 63 -3.08 1.76 -18.87
C THR A 63 -3.40 3.25 -18.88
N GLU A 64 -4.52 3.68 -18.32
CA GLU A 64 -4.76 5.10 -18.05
C GLU A 64 -3.62 5.69 -17.21
N ASN A 65 -3.28 6.94 -17.49
CA ASN A 65 -2.22 7.61 -16.75
C ASN A 65 -2.62 7.89 -15.29
N VAL A 66 -1.66 7.75 -14.40
CA VAL A 66 -1.85 8.09 -12.99
C VAL A 66 -2.02 9.60 -12.84
N PRO A 67 -3.12 10.07 -12.24
CA PRO A 67 -3.32 11.49 -11.98
C PRO A 67 -2.26 12.06 -11.02
N GLY A 68 -1.94 13.35 -11.16
CA GLY A 68 -1.03 14.04 -10.25
C GLY A 68 0.45 13.71 -10.49
N LEU A 69 0.80 13.10 -11.62
CA LEU A 69 2.20 12.97 -12.06
C LEU A 69 2.52 14.07 -13.10
N PRO A 70 3.72 14.68 -13.06
CA PRO A 70 4.10 15.71 -14.02
C PRO A 70 4.32 15.18 -15.44
N GLN A 71 4.53 13.88 -15.58
CA GLN A 71 4.67 13.19 -16.87
C GLN A 71 3.64 12.07 -16.96
N PRO A 72 3.09 11.76 -18.16
CA PRO A 72 2.19 10.65 -18.32
C PRO A 72 2.87 9.32 -17.99
N GLU A 73 2.36 8.62 -17.00
CA GLU A 73 2.80 7.27 -16.63
C GLU A 73 1.57 6.35 -16.49
N PRO A 74 1.54 5.23 -17.20
CA PRO A 74 0.43 4.30 -17.12
C PRO A 74 0.32 3.69 -15.71
N PHE A 75 -0.92 3.46 -15.27
CA PHE A 75 -1.20 2.89 -13.95
C PHE A 75 -0.56 1.51 -13.79
N CYS A 76 -0.72 0.59 -14.76
CA CYS A 76 -0.06 -0.70 -14.79
C CYS A 76 0.86 -0.87 -16.00
N ARG A 77 1.90 -1.71 -15.84
CA ARG A 77 2.60 -2.37 -16.92
C ARG A 77 1.93 -3.70 -17.20
N LEU A 78 1.42 -3.90 -18.41
CA LEU A 78 0.69 -5.11 -18.75
C LEU A 78 1.55 -6.09 -19.56
N ILE A 79 1.46 -7.37 -19.19
CA ILE A 79 1.90 -8.51 -19.96
C ILE A 79 0.64 -9.22 -20.44
N GLN A 80 0.30 -9.04 -21.72
CA GLN A 80 -0.91 -9.62 -22.30
C GLN A 80 -0.68 -11.07 -22.71
N VAL A 81 -1.61 -11.95 -22.33
CA VAL A 81 -1.57 -13.37 -22.63
C VAL A 81 -2.93 -13.82 -23.17
N LYS A 82 -2.91 -14.67 -24.18
CA LYS A 82 -4.14 -15.29 -24.71
C LYS A 82 -4.80 -16.17 -23.66
N LYS A 83 -6.13 -16.27 -23.68
CA LYS A 83 -6.92 -17.11 -22.77
C LYS A 83 -6.36 -18.56 -22.72
N GLY A 84 -6.11 -19.07 -21.50
CA GLY A 84 -5.57 -20.40 -21.24
C GLY A 84 -4.10 -20.61 -21.61
N LYS A 85 -3.35 -19.53 -21.90
CA LYS A 85 -1.93 -19.62 -22.29
C LYS A 85 -0.95 -19.12 -21.23
N THR A 86 -1.41 -18.70 -20.07
CA THR A 86 -0.52 -18.31 -18.96
C THR A 86 0.25 -19.53 -18.46
N ARG A 87 1.57 -19.50 -18.56
CA ARG A 87 2.48 -20.62 -18.19
C ARG A 87 3.79 -20.11 -17.61
N GLY A 88 4.53 -21.01 -16.96
CA GLY A 88 5.86 -20.73 -16.43
C GLY A 88 5.87 -19.56 -15.45
N ASN A 89 6.81 -18.65 -15.61
CA ASN A 89 6.99 -17.51 -14.70
C ASN A 89 5.78 -16.57 -14.65
N TYR A 90 4.97 -16.50 -15.70
CA TYR A 90 3.75 -15.68 -15.71
C TYR A 90 2.67 -16.20 -14.72
N LEU A 91 2.70 -17.49 -14.37
CA LEU A 91 1.85 -18.03 -13.31
C LEU A 91 2.23 -17.50 -11.93
N LEU A 92 3.49 -17.11 -11.75
CA LEU A 92 4.04 -16.66 -10.47
C LEU A 92 4.00 -15.15 -10.28
N VAL A 93 3.60 -14.38 -11.32
CA VAL A 93 3.49 -12.91 -11.20
C VAL A 93 2.50 -12.55 -10.10
N ARG A 94 2.84 -11.54 -9.33
CA ARG A 94 2.11 -11.12 -8.12
C ARG A 94 0.66 -10.78 -8.41
N THR A 95 0.40 -10.00 -9.44
CA THR A 95 -0.95 -9.59 -9.82
C THR A 95 -1.30 -10.15 -11.19
N ARG A 96 -2.36 -10.96 -11.24
CA ARG A 96 -2.90 -11.52 -12.46
C ARG A 96 -4.36 -11.16 -12.60
N ILE A 97 -4.77 -10.84 -13.82
CA ILE A 97 -6.17 -10.59 -14.16
C ILE A 97 -6.54 -11.56 -15.28
N VAL A 98 -7.60 -12.32 -15.05
CA VAL A 98 -8.12 -13.31 -16.00
C VAL A 98 -9.51 -12.87 -16.42
N VAL A 99 -9.67 -12.56 -17.70
CA VAL A 99 -10.95 -12.17 -18.31
C VAL A 99 -11.55 -13.38 -19.01
N ASN A 100 -12.76 -13.76 -18.57
CA ASN A 100 -13.55 -14.82 -19.18
C ASN A 100 -14.79 -14.23 -19.80
N ILE A 101 -14.83 -14.16 -21.12
CA ILE A 101 -16.04 -13.86 -21.87
C ILE A 101 -16.59 -15.21 -22.33
N GLU A 102 -17.78 -15.57 -21.86
CA GLU A 102 -18.50 -16.79 -22.21
C GLU A 102 -19.64 -16.36 -23.14
N GLU A 103 -19.36 -16.34 -24.46
CA GLU A 103 -20.39 -16.17 -25.46
C GLU A 103 -21.27 -17.44 -25.44
N ARG A 104 -22.47 -17.31 -24.86
CA ARG A 104 -23.50 -18.35 -24.96
C ARG A 104 -24.30 -18.14 -26.22
N ASP A 105 -24.46 -19.21 -27.00
CA ASP A 105 -25.42 -19.21 -28.10
C ASP A 105 -26.83 -18.93 -27.56
N PHE A 106 -27.56 -18.04 -28.24
CA PHE A 106 -28.85 -17.48 -27.85
C PHE A 106 -30.00 -18.52 -27.78
N GLY A 107 -29.74 -19.74 -27.40
CA GLY A 107 -30.76 -20.82 -27.36
C GLY A 107 -31.28 -21.20 -25.96
N GLU A 108 -30.65 -20.77 -24.88
CA GLU A 108 -31.09 -21.10 -23.52
C GLU A 108 -31.64 -19.89 -22.78
N GLN A 109 -32.96 -19.89 -22.57
CA GLN A 109 -33.70 -18.95 -21.74
C GLN A 109 -33.33 -19.10 -20.27
N ASN A 110 -32.32 -18.39 -19.82
CA ASN A 110 -32.14 -18.01 -18.41
C ASN A 110 -31.34 -16.72 -18.34
N ILE A 111 -32.03 -15.61 -18.63
CA ILE A 111 -31.49 -14.26 -18.45
C ILE A 111 -31.56 -13.93 -16.95
N GLY A 112 -30.58 -14.37 -16.20
CA GLY A 112 -30.39 -13.94 -14.81
C GLY A 112 -29.28 -12.91 -14.74
N GLU A 113 -29.51 -11.81 -14.03
CA GLU A 113 -28.55 -10.73 -13.71
C GLU A 113 -27.20 -11.19 -13.10
N ARG A 114 -26.99 -12.47 -12.94
CA ARG A 114 -25.93 -13.11 -12.15
C ARG A 114 -24.64 -13.43 -12.92
N ASP A 115 -24.58 -13.15 -14.19
CA ASP A 115 -23.49 -13.66 -15.04
C ASP A 115 -22.29 -12.69 -15.17
N PHE A 116 -22.32 -11.52 -14.53
CA PHE A 116 -21.15 -10.66 -14.37
C PHE A 116 -20.58 -10.78 -12.97
N SER A 117 -19.30 -11.14 -12.87
CA SER A 117 -18.63 -11.23 -11.58
C SER A 117 -17.18 -10.76 -11.63
N VAL A 118 -16.73 -10.17 -10.52
CA VAL A 118 -15.31 -9.88 -10.25
C VAL A 118 -14.96 -10.55 -8.94
N THR A 119 -14.04 -11.50 -8.98
CA THR A 119 -13.60 -12.24 -7.80
C THR A 119 -12.10 -12.07 -7.59
N LEU A 120 -11.68 -11.97 -6.32
CA LEU A 120 -10.28 -11.89 -5.91
C LEU A 120 -9.89 -13.18 -5.19
N ARG A 121 -8.81 -13.81 -5.63
CA ARG A 121 -8.21 -14.97 -4.99
C ARG A 121 -6.76 -14.70 -4.64
N HIS A 122 -6.34 -15.25 -3.49
CA HIS A 122 -5.00 -15.03 -2.97
C HIS A 122 -4.16 -16.30 -3.04
N ASP A 123 -2.88 -16.12 -3.37
CA ASP A 123 -1.87 -17.16 -3.22
C ASP A 123 -2.17 -18.49 -3.92
N GLU A 124 -2.69 -18.49 -5.15
CA GLU A 124 -2.98 -19.74 -5.86
C GLU A 124 -1.68 -20.46 -6.29
N ASN A 125 -0.75 -19.75 -6.95
CA ASN A 125 0.46 -20.35 -7.53
C ASN A 125 1.75 -19.86 -6.85
N ALA A 126 1.74 -18.68 -6.24
CA ALA A 126 2.86 -18.06 -5.55
C ALA A 126 2.35 -17.30 -4.30
N SER A 127 3.24 -16.85 -3.43
CA SER A 127 2.86 -16.01 -2.28
C SER A 127 3.89 -14.89 -2.06
N PRO A 128 3.41 -13.63 -1.89
CA PRO A 128 2.03 -13.14 -2.00
C PRO A 128 1.57 -13.05 -3.47
N GLN A 129 0.36 -13.49 -3.79
CA GLN A 129 -0.20 -13.42 -5.14
C GLN A 129 -1.69 -13.04 -5.09
N ASN A 130 -2.14 -12.27 -6.08
CA ASN A 130 -3.53 -11.87 -6.25
C ASN A 130 -3.99 -12.17 -7.66
N ILE A 131 -5.09 -12.92 -7.77
CA ILE A 131 -5.71 -13.28 -9.04
C ILE A 131 -7.12 -12.71 -9.07
N ILE A 132 -7.32 -11.71 -9.92
CA ILE A 132 -8.62 -11.11 -10.18
C ILE A 132 -9.23 -11.83 -11.37
N ARG A 133 -10.37 -12.49 -11.16
CA ARG A 133 -11.12 -13.15 -12.24
C ARG A 133 -12.34 -12.31 -12.56
N ILE A 134 -12.47 -11.93 -13.81
CA ILE A 134 -13.58 -11.16 -14.35
C ILE A 134 -14.34 -12.06 -15.30
N THR A 135 -15.63 -12.29 -15.05
CA THR A 135 -16.49 -13.10 -15.92
C THR A 135 -17.59 -12.22 -16.48
N ALA A 136 -17.83 -12.32 -17.78
CA ALA A 136 -18.91 -11.62 -18.48
C ALA A 136 -19.46 -12.50 -19.60
N GLN A 137 -20.73 -12.29 -19.99
CA GLN A 137 -21.38 -12.99 -21.12
C GLN A 137 -20.92 -12.44 -22.47
N SER A 138 -20.54 -11.17 -22.53
CA SER A 138 -20.12 -10.50 -23.76
C SER A 138 -19.14 -9.36 -23.48
N ALA A 139 -18.44 -8.93 -24.52
CA ALA A 139 -17.61 -7.74 -24.46
C ALA A 139 -18.42 -6.46 -24.15
N GLN A 140 -19.67 -6.40 -24.62
CA GLN A 140 -20.57 -5.29 -24.32
C GLN A 140 -20.90 -5.24 -22.82
N GLN A 141 -21.33 -6.37 -22.23
CA GLN A 141 -21.59 -6.46 -20.79
C GLN A 141 -20.35 -6.10 -19.96
N LEU A 142 -19.16 -6.54 -20.39
CA LEU A 142 -17.91 -6.20 -19.73
C LEU A 142 -17.68 -4.67 -19.72
N ARG A 143 -17.92 -3.97 -20.84
CA ARG A 143 -17.77 -2.50 -20.92
C ARG A 143 -18.77 -1.77 -20.03
N GLU A 144 -20.01 -2.26 -19.95
CA GLU A 144 -21.10 -1.62 -19.21
C GLU A 144 -20.99 -1.84 -17.69
N ARG A 145 -20.57 -3.03 -17.27
CA ARG A 145 -20.58 -3.46 -15.87
C ARG A 145 -19.25 -3.27 -15.15
N LEU A 146 -18.11 -3.34 -15.85
CA LEU A 146 -16.81 -3.22 -15.24
C LEU A 146 -16.49 -1.75 -14.94
N ASN A 147 -16.33 -1.43 -13.66
CA ASN A 147 -15.88 -0.12 -13.24
C ASN A 147 -14.35 -0.09 -13.17
N GLY A 148 -13.72 0.68 -14.07
CA GLY A 148 -12.27 0.79 -14.18
C GLY A 148 -11.62 1.41 -12.95
N GLU A 149 -12.28 2.36 -12.29
CA GLU A 149 -11.79 2.96 -11.03
C GLU A 149 -11.72 1.93 -9.89
N LYS A 150 -12.79 1.15 -9.72
CA LYS A 150 -12.83 0.07 -8.72
C LYS A 150 -11.76 -1.00 -9.02
N LEU A 151 -11.56 -1.35 -10.30
CA LEU A 151 -10.52 -2.30 -10.68
C LEU A 151 -9.12 -1.77 -10.35
N ARG A 152 -8.83 -0.52 -10.69
CA ARG A 152 -7.55 0.13 -10.33
C ARG A 152 -7.37 0.20 -8.82
N HIS A 153 -8.42 0.49 -8.07
CA HIS A 153 -8.36 0.52 -6.60
C HIS A 153 -7.98 -0.85 -6.01
N ILE A 154 -8.60 -1.93 -6.48
CA ILE A 154 -8.24 -3.29 -6.05
C ILE A 154 -6.75 -3.60 -6.34
N VAL A 155 -6.27 -3.25 -7.53
CA VAL A 155 -4.86 -3.45 -7.89
C VAL A 155 -3.94 -2.57 -7.02
N ASP A 156 -4.33 -1.32 -6.78
CA ASP A 156 -3.57 -0.38 -5.96
C ASP A 156 -3.41 -0.86 -4.51
N GLU A 157 -4.50 -1.29 -3.87
CA GLU A 157 -4.47 -1.83 -2.50
C GLU A 157 -3.52 -3.02 -2.37
N VAL A 158 -3.57 -3.93 -3.33
CA VAL A 158 -2.73 -5.13 -3.36
C VAL A 158 -1.25 -4.78 -3.53
N GLU A 159 -0.93 -3.88 -4.44
CA GLU A 159 0.45 -3.48 -4.72
C GLU A 159 1.01 -2.58 -3.61
N LEU A 160 0.22 -1.67 -3.04
CA LEU A 160 0.61 -0.85 -1.88
C LEU A 160 0.87 -1.73 -0.65
N LYS A 161 -0.02 -2.69 -0.38
CA LYS A 161 0.19 -3.65 0.71
C LYS A 161 1.49 -4.41 0.54
N HIS A 162 1.78 -4.88 -0.67
CA HIS A 162 3.04 -5.57 -0.95
C HIS A 162 4.26 -4.67 -0.71
N LEU A 163 4.23 -3.42 -1.18
CA LEU A 163 5.31 -2.45 -0.92
C LEU A 163 5.49 -2.19 0.59
N ALA A 164 4.39 -2.07 1.33
CA ALA A 164 4.40 -1.90 2.79
C ALA A 164 4.96 -3.14 3.51
N ASP A 165 4.61 -4.35 3.04
CA ASP A 165 5.11 -5.62 3.58
C ASP A 165 6.63 -5.79 3.33
N ILE A 166 7.16 -5.30 2.21
CA ILE A 166 8.61 -5.29 1.94
C ILE A 166 9.36 -4.44 2.99
N ILE A 167 8.80 -3.29 3.35
CA ILE A 167 9.39 -2.40 4.36
C ILE A 167 9.24 -3.03 5.75
N SER A 168 8.04 -3.51 6.08
CA SER A 168 7.67 -3.98 7.41
C SER A 168 8.27 -5.35 7.76
N GLY A 169 8.37 -6.24 6.78
CA GLY A 169 8.77 -7.64 6.95
C GLY A 169 10.26 -7.86 7.17
N ASN A 170 11.12 -6.88 6.88
CA ASN A 170 12.57 -7.01 7.04
C ASN A 170 13.15 -5.85 7.86
N PRO A 171 13.56 -6.10 9.11
CA PRO A 171 14.17 -5.08 9.97
C PRO A 171 15.39 -4.36 9.38
N SER A 172 16.16 -5.03 8.52
CA SER A 172 17.32 -4.41 7.86
C SER A 172 16.97 -3.40 6.78
N LYS A 173 15.71 -3.42 6.32
CA LYS A 173 15.16 -2.45 5.36
C LYS A 173 14.50 -1.24 6.03
N GLN A 174 14.64 -1.11 7.35
CA GLN A 174 14.01 -0.06 8.15
C GLN A 174 15.04 0.84 8.81
N ASN A 175 14.78 2.13 8.83
CA ASN A 175 15.50 3.09 9.65
C ASN A 175 14.80 3.23 11.01
N ARG A 176 15.25 2.46 12.00
CA ARG A 176 14.66 2.45 13.34
C ARG A 176 14.87 3.76 14.09
N GLU A 177 16.02 4.40 13.92
CA GLU A 177 16.31 5.69 14.55
C GLU A 177 15.26 6.73 14.17
N MET A 178 14.95 6.85 12.87
CA MET A 178 13.93 7.79 12.40
C MET A 178 12.52 7.38 12.83
N GLN A 179 12.21 6.08 12.94
CA GLN A 179 10.93 5.61 13.48
C GLN A 179 10.76 6.03 14.95
N ASP A 180 11.79 5.81 15.77
CA ASP A 180 11.77 6.17 17.20
C ASP A 180 11.66 7.69 17.38
N GLU A 181 12.32 8.47 16.53
CA GLU A 181 12.23 9.92 16.54
C GLU A 181 10.82 10.42 16.18
N ILE A 182 10.21 9.88 15.12
CA ILE A 182 8.82 10.20 14.76
C ILE A 182 7.86 9.83 15.89
N LYS A 183 8.05 8.65 16.49
CA LYS A 183 7.22 8.20 17.61
C LYS A 183 7.34 9.13 18.80
N LYS A 184 8.56 9.56 19.13
CA LYS A 184 8.83 10.51 20.22
C LYS A 184 8.21 11.88 19.96
N MET A 185 8.35 12.42 18.74
CA MET A 185 7.87 13.78 18.41
C MET A 185 6.36 13.85 18.20
N PHE A 186 5.78 12.82 17.58
CA PHE A 186 4.41 12.88 17.05
C PHE A 186 3.47 11.80 17.59
N GLY A 187 3.99 10.80 18.31
CA GLY A 187 3.16 9.73 18.89
C GLY A 187 2.59 8.75 17.85
N ILE A 188 3.20 8.64 16.66
CA ILE A 188 2.80 7.69 15.62
C ILE A 188 3.90 6.65 15.40
N ASP A 189 3.49 5.41 15.13
CA ASP A 189 4.38 4.33 14.71
C ASP A 189 4.25 4.17 13.18
N MET A 190 5.32 4.48 12.46
CA MET A 190 5.38 4.40 11.00
C MET A 190 6.68 3.74 10.58
N LYS A 191 6.64 2.85 9.56
CA LYS A 191 7.84 2.20 9.05
C LYS A 191 8.56 3.09 8.06
N ILE A 192 9.81 3.43 8.36
CA ILE A 192 10.66 4.27 7.53
C ILE A 192 11.65 3.40 6.76
N PRO A 193 11.74 3.50 5.43
CA PRO A 193 12.75 2.78 4.65
C PRO A 193 14.18 3.11 5.09
N ALA A 194 15.07 2.11 5.13
CA ALA A 194 16.47 2.27 5.55
C ALA A 194 17.24 3.29 4.71
N ALA A 195 16.87 3.46 3.43
CA ALA A 195 17.50 4.44 2.56
C ALA A 195 17.20 5.89 2.97
N MET A 196 16.14 6.14 3.74
CA MET A 196 15.76 7.47 4.23
C MET A 196 16.53 7.79 5.51
N ASN A 197 17.78 8.21 5.38
CA ASN A 197 18.74 8.37 6.47
C ASN A 197 19.22 9.81 6.72
N ALA A 198 18.86 10.74 5.85
CA ALA A 198 19.09 12.17 6.08
C ALA A 198 17.87 12.79 6.76
N SER A 199 18.07 13.71 7.72
CA SER A 199 16.96 14.37 8.38
C SER A 199 17.29 15.80 8.81
N LYS A 200 16.25 16.66 8.82
CA LYS A 200 16.26 17.99 9.43
C LYS A 200 15.09 18.08 10.41
N LYS A 201 15.35 18.55 11.61
CA LYS A 201 14.36 18.64 12.70
C LYS A 201 14.17 20.08 13.13
N ALA A 202 12.93 20.43 13.45
CA ALA A 202 12.55 21.67 14.12
C ALA A 202 11.45 21.38 15.14
N LYS A 203 10.99 22.40 15.85
CA LYS A 203 9.86 22.24 16.77
C LYS A 203 8.60 21.83 15.98
N ASP A 204 7.99 20.73 16.37
CA ASP A 204 6.78 20.18 15.71
C ASP A 204 6.92 19.89 14.20
N PHE A 205 8.15 19.70 13.70
CA PHE A 205 8.46 19.44 12.30
C PHE A 205 9.67 18.50 12.16
N ILE A 206 9.58 17.51 11.25
CA ILE A 206 10.71 16.72 10.78
C ILE A 206 10.62 16.53 9.27
N TRP A 207 11.77 16.65 8.60
CA TRP A 207 11.99 16.29 7.21
C TRP A 207 13.00 15.14 7.16
N ILE A 208 12.63 14.06 6.48
CA ILE A 208 13.46 12.87 6.28
C ILE A 208 13.61 12.65 4.77
N SER A 209 14.82 12.32 4.31
CA SER A 209 15.14 12.14 2.89
C SER A 209 16.09 10.95 2.69
N ASN A 210 16.03 10.33 1.51
CA ASN A 210 17.08 9.43 1.06
C ASN A 210 18.27 10.17 0.45
N ASN A 211 18.17 11.48 0.30
CA ASN A 211 19.19 12.38 -0.25
C ASN A 211 19.84 11.87 -1.56
N ALA A 212 19.07 11.17 -2.37
CA ALA A 212 19.56 10.61 -3.62
C ALA A 212 19.74 11.72 -4.67
N SER A 213 20.81 11.65 -5.45
CA SER A 213 21.06 12.60 -6.56
C SER A 213 20.02 12.46 -7.69
N SER A 214 19.42 11.30 -7.82
CA SER A 214 18.31 11.02 -8.72
C SER A 214 17.23 10.21 -8.01
N GLY A 215 15.96 10.56 -8.24
CA GLY A 215 14.86 9.85 -7.58
C GLY A 215 14.78 10.13 -6.07
N MET A 216 14.99 11.38 -5.68
CA MET A 216 14.94 11.78 -4.27
C MET A 216 13.54 11.63 -3.72
N GLN A 217 13.42 10.84 -2.66
CA GLN A 217 12.21 10.60 -1.90
C GLN A 217 12.30 11.32 -0.56
N ASN A 218 11.24 12.02 -0.21
CA ASN A 218 11.19 12.86 0.98
C ASN A 218 9.92 12.60 1.76
N LEU A 219 10.01 12.73 3.09
CA LEU A 219 8.89 12.58 4.01
C LEU A 219 8.93 13.76 4.99
N LEU A 220 7.81 14.47 5.10
CA LEU A 220 7.59 15.52 6.10
C LEU A 220 6.56 15.01 7.11
N VAL A 221 6.80 15.30 8.38
CA VAL A 221 5.80 15.11 9.44
C VAL A 221 5.79 16.38 10.29
N PHE A 222 4.61 16.98 10.46
CA PHE A 222 4.47 18.20 11.24
C PHE A 222 3.08 18.39 11.83
N LYS A 223 3.00 19.20 12.90
CA LYS A 223 1.76 19.53 13.58
C LYS A 223 1.24 20.89 13.11
N VAL A 224 -0.06 20.95 12.85
CA VAL A 224 -0.83 22.16 12.63
C VAL A 224 -1.84 22.28 13.76
N LYS A 225 -1.74 23.32 14.57
CA LYS A 225 -2.71 23.57 15.66
C LYS A 225 -4.04 23.94 15.05
N SER A 226 -5.11 23.28 15.47
CA SER A 226 -6.46 23.73 15.17
C SER A 226 -6.72 24.97 16.01
N GLU A 227 -6.85 26.15 15.38
CA GLU A 227 -7.31 27.31 16.11
C GLU A 227 -8.71 27.04 16.66
N GLU A 228 -8.97 27.48 17.90
CA GLU A 228 -10.29 27.44 18.49
C GLU A 228 -11.28 28.14 17.56
N ARG A 229 -12.13 27.36 16.91
CA ARG A 229 -13.30 27.93 16.28
C ARG A 229 -14.15 28.57 17.38
N ARG A 230 -14.21 29.88 17.37
CA ARG A 230 -15.04 30.65 18.32
C ARG A 230 -16.41 29.97 18.42
N ALA A 231 -16.71 29.49 19.58
CA ALA A 231 -17.90 28.72 19.89
C ALA A 231 -19.17 29.56 19.64
N GLY A 232 -19.66 29.57 18.42
CA GLY A 232 -20.85 30.38 18.10
C GLY A 232 -21.61 30.03 16.84
N LYS A 233 -21.04 29.35 15.85
CA LYS A 233 -21.74 29.19 14.56
C LYS A 233 -21.69 27.84 13.85
N VAL A 234 -21.17 26.77 14.41
CA VAL A 234 -20.83 25.55 13.60
C VAL A 234 -21.42 24.23 14.12
N LYS A 235 -22.50 24.22 14.92
CA LYS A 235 -23.15 22.95 15.30
C LYS A 235 -23.86 22.22 14.17
N SER A 236 -24.20 22.88 13.07
CA SER A 236 -24.90 22.28 11.93
C SER A 236 -23.97 21.76 10.82
N GLU A 237 -22.78 22.33 10.65
CA GLU A 237 -21.78 21.90 9.65
C GLU A 237 -20.90 20.76 10.12
N GLU A 238 -20.59 20.66 11.44
CA GLU A 238 -19.79 19.56 11.99
C GLU A 238 -20.39 18.17 11.78
N ARG A 239 -21.72 18.05 11.75
CA ARG A 239 -22.37 16.75 11.45
C ARG A 239 -22.26 16.34 10.00
N ARG A 240 -22.12 17.27 9.05
CA ARG A 240 -21.87 16.98 7.63
C ARG A 240 -20.39 16.70 7.34
N MET A 241 -19.46 17.24 8.13
CA MET A 241 -18.01 17.18 7.89
C MET A 241 -17.30 15.99 8.55
N LYS A 242 -17.94 15.22 9.43
CA LYS A 242 -17.33 14.02 10.03
C LYS A 242 -16.93 12.93 9.02
N ASN A 243 -17.38 13.02 7.78
CA ASN A 243 -17.08 12.07 6.69
C ASN A 243 -16.37 12.69 5.48
N SER A 244 -15.90 13.95 5.54
CA SER A 244 -15.16 14.52 4.42
C SER A 244 -13.69 14.71 4.80
N ASN A 245 -12.80 14.06 4.07
CA ASN A 245 -11.35 14.33 4.05
C ASN A 245 -11.03 15.71 3.42
N ALA A 246 -11.99 16.63 3.36
CA ALA A 246 -11.82 17.93 2.79
C ALA A 246 -10.81 18.75 3.62
N PHE A 247 -9.79 19.25 2.96
CA PHE A 247 -8.82 20.17 3.55
C PHE A 247 -9.45 21.55 3.66
N HIS A 248 -9.26 22.21 4.79
CA HIS A 248 -9.77 23.57 4.99
C HIS A 248 -8.82 24.62 4.42
N ALA A 249 -9.36 25.72 3.94
CA ALA A 249 -8.55 26.85 3.46
C ALA A 249 -7.60 27.41 4.54
N ASP A 250 -8.03 27.39 5.81
CA ASP A 250 -7.21 27.81 6.95
C ASP A 250 -5.99 26.90 7.14
N ASP A 251 -6.14 25.58 6.93
CA ASP A 251 -5.02 24.64 6.99
C ASP A 251 -3.98 24.94 5.91
N LYS A 252 -4.40 25.39 4.72
CA LYS A 252 -3.51 25.74 3.61
C LYS A 252 -2.55 26.87 3.99
N ALA A 253 -3.04 27.95 4.56
CA ALA A 253 -2.21 29.09 4.97
C ALA A 253 -1.17 28.70 6.04
N LEU A 254 -1.57 27.84 6.99
CA LEU A 254 -0.68 27.34 8.04
C LEU A 254 0.38 26.40 7.47
N ILE A 255 0.00 25.49 6.57
CA ILE A 255 0.93 24.59 5.87
C ILE A 255 1.94 25.39 5.05
N ASP A 256 1.49 26.36 4.28
CA ASP A 256 2.38 27.24 3.49
C ASP A 256 3.40 27.97 4.38
N SER A 257 2.97 28.46 5.54
CA SER A 257 3.86 29.10 6.51
C SER A 257 4.91 28.12 7.05
N ILE A 258 4.50 26.89 7.40
CA ILE A 258 5.40 25.84 7.89
C ILE A 258 6.40 25.43 6.81
N LEU A 259 5.94 25.22 5.58
CA LEU A 259 6.80 24.86 4.45
C LEU A 259 7.79 25.98 4.11
N ARG A 260 7.33 27.23 4.09
CA ARG A 260 8.21 28.40 3.87
C ARG A 260 9.35 28.48 4.90
N THR A 261 9.05 28.20 6.17
CA THR A 261 10.05 28.27 7.24
C THR A 261 11.02 27.10 7.23
N ASN A 262 10.54 25.88 6.92
CA ASN A 262 11.32 24.66 7.12
C ASN A 262 11.88 24.06 5.83
N MET A 263 11.34 24.45 4.66
CA MET A 263 11.71 23.98 3.33
C MET A 263 12.12 25.15 2.42
N PRO A 264 13.14 25.95 2.81
CA PRO A 264 13.67 27.02 1.98
C PRO A 264 14.43 26.43 0.79
N GLY A 265 14.48 27.18 -0.32
CA GLY A 265 15.39 26.94 -1.43
C GLY A 265 16.74 27.62 -1.22
N GLU A 266 17.44 27.90 -2.31
CA GLU A 266 18.78 28.54 -2.28
C GLU A 266 18.74 30.00 -1.86
N THR A 267 17.61 30.68 -2.06
CA THR A 267 17.42 32.07 -1.67
C THR A 267 16.20 32.23 -0.76
N ASP A 268 16.12 33.30 0.02
CA ASP A 268 15.02 33.58 0.96
C ASP A 268 13.63 33.70 0.29
N SER A 269 13.59 33.95 -1.01
CA SER A 269 12.37 34.00 -1.81
C SER A 269 11.91 32.63 -2.30
N MET A 270 12.80 31.62 -2.25
CA MET A 270 12.55 30.26 -2.69
C MET A 270 12.10 29.40 -1.53
N TYR A 271 10.99 28.72 -1.68
CA TYR A 271 10.47 27.75 -0.69
C TYR A 271 9.46 26.80 -1.33
N MET A 272 9.33 25.62 -0.72
CA MET A 272 8.35 24.63 -1.16
C MET A 272 6.92 25.13 -0.95
N VAL A 273 6.07 24.93 -1.96
CA VAL A 273 4.63 25.19 -1.89
C VAL A 273 3.83 24.01 -2.43
N ILE A 274 2.60 23.87 -1.94
CA ILE A 274 1.60 22.93 -2.44
C ILE A 274 0.45 23.78 -2.98
N PRO A 275 0.37 24.04 -4.30
CA PRO A 275 -0.62 24.96 -4.87
C PRO A 275 -2.06 24.58 -4.53
N HIS A 276 -2.38 23.30 -4.65
CA HIS A 276 -3.71 22.73 -4.37
C HIS A 276 -3.60 21.66 -3.29
N LEU A 277 -4.16 21.95 -2.11
CA LEU A 277 -4.14 21.03 -1.00
C LEU A 277 -5.13 19.88 -1.23
N SER A 278 -4.61 18.66 -1.37
CA SER A 278 -5.35 17.43 -1.59
C SER A 278 -4.56 16.23 -1.08
N GLU A 279 -5.16 15.05 -1.08
CA GLU A 279 -4.43 13.81 -0.69
C GLU A 279 -3.28 13.47 -1.64
N ARG A 280 -3.39 13.90 -2.90
CA ARG A 280 -2.36 13.69 -3.95
C ARG A 280 -2.33 14.89 -4.87
N GLY A 281 -1.16 15.26 -5.35
CA GLY A 281 -1.02 16.38 -6.28
C GLY A 281 0.43 16.67 -6.61
N LEU A 282 0.67 17.92 -7.01
CA LEU A 282 2.00 18.41 -7.33
C LEU A 282 2.45 19.43 -6.29
N TRP A 283 3.70 19.32 -5.86
CA TRP A 283 4.42 20.36 -5.14
C TRP A 283 5.35 21.09 -6.09
N GLU A 284 5.69 22.29 -5.77
CA GLU A 284 6.66 23.10 -6.52
C GLU A 284 7.55 23.91 -5.58
N MET A 285 8.74 24.27 -6.05
CA MET A 285 9.59 25.25 -5.40
C MET A 285 9.28 26.63 -5.98
N LYS A 286 8.71 27.51 -5.17
CA LYS A 286 8.46 28.88 -5.60
C LYS A 286 9.79 29.54 -5.98
N GLY A 287 9.85 30.15 -7.16
CA GLY A 287 11.04 30.79 -7.67
C GLY A 287 12.05 29.86 -8.35
N ASP A 288 11.73 28.58 -8.53
CA ASP A 288 12.55 27.61 -9.25
C ASP A 288 11.66 26.67 -10.07
N ALA A 289 12.26 25.98 -11.04
CA ALA A 289 11.59 24.96 -11.86
C ALA A 289 11.47 23.60 -11.17
N MET A 290 11.87 23.48 -9.90
CA MET A 290 11.77 22.23 -9.14
C MET A 290 10.33 21.94 -8.75
N GLY A 291 9.93 20.67 -8.90
CA GLY A 291 8.61 20.20 -8.50
C GLY A 291 8.47 18.69 -8.69
N GLY A 292 7.32 18.17 -8.28
CA GLY A 292 7.06 16.74 -8.43
C GLY A 292 5.76 16.32 -7.77
N PRO A 293 5.45 14.99 -7.76
CA PRO A 293 4.27 14.49 -7.11
C PRO A 293 4.44 14.46 -5.59
N TYR A 294 3.31 14.60 -4.89
CA TYR A 294 3.21 14.34 -3.46
C TYR A 294 1.99 13.47 -3.14
N VAL A 295 2.06 12.81 -1.98
CA VAL A 295 0.93 12.18 -1.27
C VAL A 295 0.88 12.75 0.14
N MET A 296 -0.32 12.95 0.66
CA MET A 296 -0.54 13.55 1.97
C MET A 296 -1.53 12.72 2.77
N HIS A 297 -1.22 12.53 4.04
CA HIS A 297 -2.11 11.93 5.02
C HIS A 297 -2.29 12.86 6.20
N ARG A 298 -3.53 13.01 6.68
CA ARG A 298 -3.88 13.86 7.83
C ARG A 298 -4.46 13.01 8.94
N ILE A 299 -3.95 13.20 10.15
CA ILE A 299 -4.45 12.56 11.37
C ILE A 299 -4.91 13.66 12.31
N HIS A 300 -6.18 13.65 12.70
CA HIS A 300 -6.68 14.54 13.75
C HIS A 300 -6.38 13.95 15.12
N ARG A 301 -5.75 14.73 15.99
CA ARG A 301 -5.46 14.36 17.39
C ARG A 301 -6.09 15.37 18.35
N GLN A 302 -6.82 14.88 19.34
CA GLN A 302 -7.23 15.67 20.49
C GLN A 302 -6.09 15.63 21.51
N GLN A 303 -5.75 16.78 22.07
CA GLN A 303 -4.74 16.85 23.13
C GLN A 303 -5.38 16.26 24.40
N SER A 304 -5.07 15.00 24.72
CA SER A 304 -5.39 14.45 26.03
C SER A 304 -4.54 15.18 27.05
N GLN A 305 -5.16 15.80 28.06
CA GLN A 305 -4.43 16.20 29.25
C GLN A 305 -3.84 14.93 29.85
N ALA A 306 -2.51 14.78 29.79
CA ALA A 306 -1.81 13.83 30.60
C ALA A 306 -2.16 14.18 32.05
N ALA A 307 -2.82 13.26 32.73
CA ALA A 307 -3.13 13.37 34.15
C ALA A 307 -1.82 13.42 34.94
N ASP A 308 -1.30 14.62 35.18
CA ASP A 308 -0.40 14.88 36.28
C ASP A 308 -1.22 14.75 37.56
N SER A 309 -1.32 13.51 38.03
CA SER A 309 -2.00 13.16 39.28
C SER A 309 -1.18 13.57 40.49
N LYS A 310 -0.93 14.86 40.67
CA LYS A 310 -0.49 15.45 41.97
C LYS A 310 -0.52 16.99 41.93
N ALA A 311 -1.68 17.62 41.78
CA ALA A 311 -1.90 18.98 42.28
C ALA A 311 -3.40 19.31 42.36
N LYS A 312 -3.95 19.14 43.53
CA LYS A 312 -4.99 19.96 44.17
C LYS A 312 -6.33 20.19 43.48
N GLN A 313 -7.32 19.51 44.05
CA GLN A 313 -8.67 20.05 44.28
C GLN A 313 -8.61 21.53 44.63
N GLN A 314 -8.85 22.41 43.68
CA GLN A 314 -9.40 23.76 43.93
C GLN A 314 -9.93 24.32 42.59
N THR A 315 -11.19 24.76 42.64
CA THR A 315 -11.94 25.52 41.66
C THR A 315 -12.50 24.77 40.44
N ALA A 316 -13.51 23.92 40.68
CA ALA A 316 -14.37 23.31 39.66
C ALA A 316 -15.38 24.29 39.02
N LYS A 317 -15.05 25.56 38.81
CA LYS A 317 -16.01 26.55 38.25
C LYS A 317 -15.46 27.46 37.16
N GLN A 318 -14.26 27.22 36.64
CA GLN A 318 -13.67 28.05 35.55
C GLN A 318 -12.79 27.29 34.54
N LEU A 319 -13.01 26.01 34.30
CA LEU A 319 -12.33 25.25 33.25
C LEU A 319 -13.30 24.73 32.20
N SER A 320 -13.96 25.62 31.47
CA SER A 320 -14.26 25.37 30.08
C SER A 320 -12.97 25.68 29.24
N SER A 321 -11.84 25.08 29.63
CA SER A 321 -10.62 25.16 28.84
C SER A 321 -10.79 24.26 27.63
N SER A 322 -10.97 24.90 26.50
CA SER A 322 -10.82 24.44 25.14
C SER A 322 -9.82 23.28 25.02
N GLN A 323 -10.32 22.10 24.73
CA GLN A 323 -9.49 21.00 24.27
C GLN A 323 -8.92 21.39 22.90
N GLN A 324 -7.74 22.00 22.88
CA GLN A 324 -7.04 22.32 21.64
C GLN A 324 -6.61 21.05 20.95
N GLY A 325 -7.30 20.67 19.87
CA GLY A 325 -6.86 19.63 18.96
C GLY A 325 -5.75 20.13 18.03
N TYR A 326 -5.02 19.20 17.43
CA TYR A 326 -4.09 19.50 16.33
C TYR A 326 -4.25 18.48 15.20
N ASN A 327 -3.93 18.92 13.99
CA ASN A 327 -3.82 18.04 12.85
C ASN A 327 -2.34 17.69 12.66
N LEU A 328 -2.06 16.40 12.53
CA LEU A 328 -0.76 15.89 12.11
C LEU A 328 -0.80 15.67 10.62
N TYR A 329 0.11 16.30 9.88
CA TYR A 329 0.28 16.14 8.45
C TYR A 329 1.51 15.29 8.17
N ILE A 330 1.35 14.28 7.33
CA ILE A 330 2.41 13.42 6.82
C ILE A 330 2.39 13.59 5.30
N ILE A 331 3.48 14.11 4.73
CA ILE A 331 3.60 14.39 3.29
C ILE A 331 4.80 13.62 2.74
N GLY A 332 4.53 12.68 1.84
CA GLY A 332 5.56 12.07 1.02
C GLY A 332 5.68 12.81 -0.31
N PHE A 333 6.87 13.23 -0.72
CA PHE A 333 7.06 13.87 -2.01
C PHE A 333 8.34 13.43 -2.72
N VAL A 334 8.34 13.54 -4.04
CA VAL A 334 9.43 13.07 -4.90
C VAL A 334 9.99 14.22 -5.72
N TYR A 335 11.32 14.33 -5.73
CA TYR A 335 12.07 15.12 -6.70
C TYR A 335 12.90 14.17 -7.56
N ALA A 336 12.55 14.05 -8.83
CA ALA A 336 13.15 13.10 -9.75
C ALA A 336 13.08 13.66 -11.18
N PRO A 337 13.89 14.68 -11.52
CA PRO A 337 13.94 15.21 -12.88
C PRO A 337 14.25 14.07 -13.85
N GLU A 338 13.60 14.08 -15.01
CA GLU A 338 13.80 13.12 -16.13
C GLU A 338 13.52 11.63 -15.82
N MET A 339 13.07 11.31 -14.60
CA MET A 339 12.75 9.94 -14.18
C MET A 339 11.24 9.71 -14.05
N LYS A 340 10.83 8.43 -14.19
CA LYS A 340 9.50 7.98 -13.82
C LYS A 340 9.31 8.07 -12.32
N LYS A 341 8.20 8.68 -11.90
CA LYS A 341 7.94 9.04 -10.50
C LYS A 341 6.90 8.15 -9.83
N LYS A 342 6.10 7.41 -10.62
CA LYS A 342 5.01 6.57 -10.10
C LYS A 342 5.46 5.63 -8.98
N ILE A 343 6.48 4.82 -9.22
CA ILE A 343 6.93 3.84 -8.23
C ILE A 343 7.54 4.51 -7.01
N LEU A 344 8.26 5.62 -7.18
CA LEU A 344 8.86 6.36 -6.08
C LEU A 344 7.78 6.92 -5.14
N ILE A 345 6.72 7.54 -5.70
CA ILE A 345 5.64 8.07 -4.87
C ILE A 345 4.80 6.96 -4.23
N LYS A 346 4.60 5.82 -4.92
CA LYS A 346 3.91 4.65 -4.37
C LYS A 346 4.67 3.99 -3.20
N GLN A 347 5.99 4.02 -3.20
CA GLN A 347 6.81 3.57 -2.07
C GLN A 347 6.62 4.46 -0.83
N LEU A 348 6.54 5.79 -1.02
CA LEU A 348 6.24 6.72 0.08
C LEU A 348 4.81 6.52 0.61
N GLU A 349 3.85 6.35 -0.29
CA GLU A 349 2.48 6.04 0.08
C GLU A 349 2.38 4.72 0.88
N ALA A 350 3.11 3.70 0.47
CA ALA A 350 3.21 2.44 1.19
C ALA A 350 3.85 2.61 2.58
N ALA A 351 4.88 3.45 2.73
CA ALA A 351 5.46 3.77 4.04
C ALA A 351 4.43 4.48 4.93
N ILE A 352 3.70 5.47 4.40
CA ILE A 352 2.63 6.19 5.12
C ILE A 352 1.51 5.23 5.52
N SER A 353 1.13 4.26 4.69
CA SER A 353 0.07 3.29 5.01
C SER A 353 0.43 2.34 6.17
N THR A 354 1.70 2.30 6.61
CA THR A 354 2.12 1.52 7.79
C THR A 354 1.81 2.19 9.13
N ILE A 355 1.28 3.41 9.13
CA ILE A 355 0.97 4.18 10.35
C ILE A 355 -0.05 3.43 11.23
N LYS A 356 0.26 3.40 12.53
CA LYS A 356 -0.58 2.81 13.58
C LYS A 356 -0.85 3.82 14.68
#